data_251c430acdf67ad0e87b70d71791de11
#
_entry.id   251c430acdf67ad0e87b70d71791de11
#
_cell.length_a   1.000
_cell.length_b   1.000
_cell.length_c   1.000
_cell.angle_alpha   90.00
_cell.angle_beta   90.00
_cell.angle_gamma   90.00
#
_symmetry.space_group_name_H-M   'P 1'
#
loop_
_entity.id
_entity.type
_entity.pdbx_description
1 polymer ?
#
loop_
_entity_poly.entity_id
_entity_poly.type
_entity_poly.pdbx_seq_one_letter_code
_entity_poly.pdbx_strand_id
1 'polypeptide(L)'
;MTLSAHDTTETRSRDELSETTSSEVAGDVVTSSELLTVHSARALAGRNVVFAGHGLPTLAVSLAQHTVAPDIEIVYESGVTGARPPAMPRSISDSILVPGAASVMPMTHLFNYVLQGQRIDVGFLGAAQVDKFGNLNSTLIGEDWEHPDSRLPGSGGAIEAMAGAAEIFLVMRRHTPRTFVESLDFVTSPGPKKAAEAAVGSMPAGSGVTHVITDLGIMTRFARDEELTLTAVHPGVDPAEAVRQTGWNLQVSTDLKTTQPPTPDELALLRETLDPTRIYLR
;
A
#
# COMPACT_ATOMS: atom_id res chain seq x y z
N MET A 1 23.23 -58.67 33.25
CA MET A 1 24.36 -59.06 32.40
C MET A 1 24.30 -58.27 31.10
N THR A 2 25.29 -57.42 30.94
CA THR A 2 25.97 -56.93 29.75
C THR A 2 25.19 -56.10 28.71
N LEU A 3 25.40 -54.79 28.73
CA LEU A 3 26.29 -53.95 27.89
C LEU A 3 25.74 -53.72 26.47
N SER A 4 25.36 -52.48 26.21
CA SER A 4 26.16 -51.37 25.60
C SER A 4 26.14 -51.36 24.08
N ALA A 5 25.64 -50.32 23.47
CA ALA A 5 26.36 -49.54 22.44
C ALA A 5 25.62 -48.23 22.16
N HIS A 6 26.36 -47.17 22.28
CA HIS A 6 26.08 -45.81 21.78
C HIS A 6 25.93 -45.84 20.26
N ASP A 7 24.98 -45.04 19.75
CA ASP A 7 25.15 -44.46 18.44
C ASP A 7 24.69 -43.00 18.49
N THR A 8 25.67 -42.14 18.28
CA THR A 8 25.55 -40.68 18.20
C THR A 8 25.23 -40.33 16.76
N THR A 9 24.03 -39.85 16.50
CA THR A 9 23.71 -39.26 15.21
C THR A 9 23.60 -37.74 15.39
N GLU A 10 24.53 -37.06 14.77
CA GLU A 10 24.66 -35.63 14.67
C GLU A 10 23.40 -34.98 14.11
N THR A 11 22.82 -34.06 14.92
CA THR A 11 21.77 -33.15 14.49
C THR A 11 22.46 -32.01 13.76
N ARG A 12 22.44 -32.01 12.43
CA ARG A 12 22.80 -30.86 11.62
C ARG A 12 21.70 -29.80 11.75
N SER A 13 22.09 -28.66 12.27
CA SER A 13 21.30 -27.44 12.34
C SER A 13 20.90 -26.94 10.95
N ARG A 14 19.59 -26.75 10.76
CA ARG A 14 19.00 -26.01 9.63
C ARG A 14 18.91 -24.55 10.04
N ASP A 15 20.00 -23.84 10.02
CA ASP A 15 20.04 -22.38 10.11
C ASP A 15 21.09 -21.89 9.14
N GLU A 16 20.66 -21.71 7.91
CA GLU A 16 21.36 -20.87 6.91
C GLU A 16 20.48 -20.80 5.67
N LEU A 17 19.63 -19.77 5.59
CA LEU A 17 19.11 -19.18 4.33
C LEU A 17 18.13 -18.04 4.66
N SER A 18 18.65 -16.86 4.97
CA SER A 18 17.99 -15.59 4.64
C SER A 18 18.97 -14.43 4.83
N GLU A 19 19.95 -14.30 3.97
CA GLU A 19 20.64 -13.03 3.80
C GLU A 19 19.83 -12.17 2.83
N THR A 20 19.11 -11.23 3.39
CA THR A 20 18.39 -10.18 2.71
C THR A 20 19.38 -9.11 2.27
N THR A 21 19.37 -8.75 1.02
CA THR A 21 20.12 -7.64 0.43
C THR A 21 19.73 -6.33 1.11
N SER A 22 20.56 -5.84 1.99
CA SER A 22 20.48 -4.52 2.62
C SER A 22 21.38 -3.54 1.87
N SER A 23 20.81 -2.45 1.37
CA SER A 23 21.58 -1.33 0.84
C SER A 23 22.06 -0.47 2.02
N GLU A 24 23.37 -0.47 2.25
CA GLU A 24 24.01 0.36 3.27
C GLU A 24 24.06 1.84 2.82
N VAL A 25 23.34 2.70 3.56
CA VAL A 25 23.63 4.14 3.62
C VAL A 25 24.17 4.39 5.02
N ALA A 26 25.34 4.98 5.12
CA ALA A 26 26.17 5.25 6.30
C ALA A 26 25.43 5.12 7.66
N GLY A 27 25.53 3.95 8.29
CA GLY A 27 25.27 3.73 9.72
C GLY A 27 23.96 3.04 10.08
N ASP A 28 22.86 3.20 9.32
CA ASP A 28 21.57 2.60 9.65
C ASP A 28 20.89 1.96 8.43
N VAL A 29 20.56 0.68 8.54
CA VAL A 29 19.81 -0.06 7.51
C VAL A 29 18.40 0.52 7.38
N VAL A 30 18.02 0.96 6.16
CA VAL A 30 16.67 1.39 5.84
C VAL A 30 15.77 0.16 5.72
N THR A 31 14.69 0.11 6.50
CA THR A 31 13.72 -0.99 6.43
C THR A 31 12.78 -0.84 5.23
N SER A 32 12.20 -1.94 4.76
CA SER A 32 11.17 -1.91 3.71
C SER A 32 9.98 -1.02 4.09
N SER A 33 9.55 -1.03 5.36
CA SER A 33 8.45 -0.18 5.84
C SER A 33 8.79 1.32 5.75
N GLU A 34 10.02 1.71 6.08
CA GLU A 34 10.50 3.09 5.96
C GLU A 34 10.58 3.52 4.49
N LEU A 35 11.14 2.66 3.64
CA LEU A 35 11.22 2.89 2.19
C LEU A 35 9.84 3.13 1.59
N LEU A 36 8.89 2.23 1.83
CA LEU A 36 7.50 2.34 1.35
C LEU A 36 6.82 3.62 1.86
N THR A 37 7.02 3.95 3.15
CA THR A 37 6.43 5.15 3.75
C THR A 37 6.96 6.42 3.10
N VAL A 38 8.27 6.53 2.93
CA VAL A 38 8.91 7.71 2.30
C VAL A 38 8.45 7.89 0.86
N HIS A 39 8.43 6.80 0.05
CA HIS A 39 7.97 6.92 -1.33
C HIS A 39 6.48 7.24 -1.42
N SER A 40 5.66 6.71 -0.52
CA SER A 40 4.24 7.06 -0.43
C SER A 40 4.04 8.52 -0.06
N ALA A 41 4.82 9.05 0.89
CA ALA A 41 4.78 10.46 1.28
C ALA A 41 5.18 11.39 0.13
N ARG A 42 6.29 11.08 -0.54
CA ARG A 42 6.79 11.87 -1.68
C ARG A 42 5.81 11.90 -2.86
N ALA A 43 5.06 10.80 -3.08
CA ALA A 43 4.03 10.73 -4.11
C ALA A 43 2.82 11.64 -3.82
N LEU A 44 2.66 12.12 -2.59
CA LEU A 44 1.59 13.05 -2.19
C LEU A 44 1.91 14.53 -2.50
N ALA A 45 3.08 14.84 -3.03
CA ALA A 45 3.41 16.23 -3.39
C ALA A 45 2.35 16.84 -4.33
N GLY A 46 1.83 18.01 -3.96
CA GLY A 46 0.78 18.71 -4.71
C GLY A 46 -0.63 18.13 -4.57
N ARG A 47 -0.87 17.21 -3.65
CA ARG A 47 -2.21 16.71 -3.28
C ARG A 47 -2.71 17.44 -2.04
N ASN A 48 -4.03 17.55 -1.91
CA ASN A 48 -4.66 18.31 -0.82
C ASN A 48 -5.44 17.43 0.15
N VAL A 49 -6.18 16.42 -0.35
CA VAL A 49 -7.06 15.59 0.47
C VAL A 49 -6.80 14.12 0.21
N VAL A 50 -6.50 13.38 1.27
CA VAL A 50 -6.15 11.95 1.19
C VAL A 50 -7.08 11.11 2.05
N PHE A 51 -7.73 10.13 1.44
CA PHE A 51 -8.43 9.06 2.17
C PHE A 51 -7.46 7.95 2.50
N ALA A 52 -7.24 7.68 3.79
CA ALA A 52 -6.30 6.66 4.23
C ALA A 52 -6.83 5.83 5.41
N GLY A 53 -6.55 4.53 5.35
CA GLY A 53 -6.65 3.63 6.48
C GLY A 53 -5.47 3.77 7.43
N HIS A 54 -5.50 3.05 8.56
CA HIS A 54 -4.37 2.98 9.49
C HIS A 54 -3.17 2.23 8.87
N GLY A 55 -2.00 2.40 9.46
CA GLY A 55 -0.78 1.71 9.01
C GLY A 55 0.16 2.63 8.23
N LEU A 56 0.90 2.05 7.28
CA LEU A 56 1.84 2.82 6.46
C LEU A 56 1.20 4.01 5.73
N PRO A 57 -0.07 3.94 5.24
CA PRO A 57 -0.72 5.11 4.66
C PRO A 57 -0.85 6.30 5.60
N THR A 58 -1.30 6.08 6.84
CA THR A 58 -1.39 7.17 7.84
C THR A 58 0.00 7.76 8.12
N LEU A 59 1.01 6.90 8.28
CA LEU A 59 2.38 7.34 8.54
C LEU A 59 2.95 8.14 7.34
N ALA A 60 2.65 7.70 6.11
CA ALA A 60 3.05 8.41 4.89
C ALA A 60 2.40 9.80 4.79
N VAL A 61 1.10 9.93 5.10
CA VAL A 61 0.45 11.25 5.13
C VAL A 61 1.07 12.13 6.23
N SER A 62 1.32 11.58 7.41
CA SER A 62 1.97 12.33 8.50
C SER A 62 3.38 12.79 8.10
N LEU A 63 4.16 11.96 7.43
CA LEU A 63 5.47 12.36 6.90
C LEU A 63 5.32 13.45 5.82
N ALA A 64 4.35 13.32 4.90
CA ALA A 64 4.09 14.33 3.89
C ALA A 64 3.72 15.70 4.49
N GLN A 65 2.95 15.71 5.59
CA GLN A 65 2.59 16.93 6.35
C GLN A 65 3.81 17.65 6.93
N HIS A 66 4.90 16.93 7.22
CA HIS A 66 6.14 17.50 7.74
C HIS A 66 7.17 17.82 6.64
N THR A 67 6.88 17.41 5.38
CA THR A 67 7.86 17.52 4.28
C THR A 67 7.26 18.17 3.03
N VAL A 68 6.66 17.37 2.14
CA VAL A 68 6.30 17.78 0.77
C VAL A 68 4.89 18.35 0.62
N ALA A 69 4.00 18.17 1.62
CA ALA A 69 2.61 18.58 1.55
C ALA A 69 2.08 19.03 2.94
N PRO A 70 2.55 20.20 3.48
CA PRO A 70 2.24 20.62 4.86
C PRO A 70 0.75 20.86 5.11
N ASP A 71 -0.01 21.20 4.08
CA ASP A 71 -1.43 21.52 4.19
C ASP A 71 -2.34 20.33 3.81
N ILE A 72 -1.77 19.16 3.52
CA ILE A 72 -2.55 17.99 3.15
C ILE A 72 -3.47 17.53 4.28
N GLU A 73 -4.72 17.29 3.98
CA GLU A 73 -5.72 16.79 4.93
C GLU A 73 -5.91 15.29 4.80
N ILE A 74 -5.89 14.59 5.94
CA ILE A 74 -6.23 13.19 6.00
C ILE A 74 -7.71 13.02 6.33
N VAL A 75 -8.36 12.10 5.63
CA VAL A 75 -9.75 11.69 5.81
C VAL A 75 -9.75 10.21 6.18
N TYR A 76 -10.20 9.88 7.39
CA TYR A 76 -10.32 8.51 7.88
C TYR A 76 -11.73 7.97 7.61
N GLU A 77 -11.81 6.67 7.29
CA GLU A 77 -13.10 5.98 7.04
C GLU A 77 -14.08 6.10 8.21
N SER A 78 -13.59 6.30 9.44
CA SER A 78 -14.41 6.57 10.63
C SER A 78 -15.18 7.90 10.59
N GLY A 79 -14.87 8.79 9.64
CA GLY A 79 -15.49 10.12 9.53
C GLY A 79 -14.69 11.26 10.15
N VAL A 80 -13.50 10.98 10.67
CA VAL A 80 -12.59 12.02 11.18
C VAL A 80 -11.81 12.62 10.03
N THR A 81 -11.78 13.96 9.92
CA THR A 81 -11.05 14.69 8.87
C THR A 81 -10.10 15.72 9.47
N GLY A 82 -8.99 15.97 8.79
CA GLY A 82 -8.02 16.98 9.18
C GLY A 82 -7.33 16.70 10.53
N ALA A 83 -7.28 15.44 10.95
CA ALA A 83 -6.64 15.04 12.19
C ALA A 83 -5.12 15.24 12.12
N ARG A 84 -4.54 15.73 13.21
CA ARG A 84 -3.09 15.81 13.46
C ARG A 84 -2.79 15.21 14.84
N PRO A 85 -2.89 13.88 14.97
CA PRO A 85 -2.77 13.24 16.27
C PRO A 85 -1.33 13.37 16.80
N PRO A 86 -1.15 13.49 18.14
CA PRO A 86 0.18 13.62 18.76
C PRO A 86 0.99 12.32 18.73
N ALA A 87 0.37 11.20 18.38
CA ALA A 87 0.99 9.88 18.18
C ALA A 87 0.22 9.08 17.13
N MET A 88 0.85 8.06 16.56
CA MET A 88 0.19 7.22 15.56
C MET A 88 -1.01 6.48 16.15
N PRO A 89 -2.20 6.56 15.49
CA PRO A 89 -3.40 5.86 15.93
C PRO A 89 -3.23 4.35 15.78
N ARG A 90 -3.83 3.58 16.66
CA ARG A 90 -3.82 2.11 16.59
C ARG A 90 -4.90 1.55 15.66
N SER A 91 -5.89 2.35 15.33
CA SER A 91 -6.94 2.05 14.36
C SER A 91 -7.54 3.33 13.80
N ILE A 92 -8.33 3.23 12.73
CA ILE A 92 -9.08 4.37 12.17
C ILE A 92 -10.16 4.90 13.12
N SER A 93 -10.52 4.13 14.17
CA SER A 93 -11.50 4.49 15.18
C SER A 93 -10.86 4.87 16.52
N ASP A 94 -9.55 5.07 16.54
CA ASP A 94 -8.84 5.48 17.74
C ASP A 94 -9.26 6.89 18.14
N SER A 95 -9.63 7.09 19.41
CA SER A 95 -10.08 8.39 19.93
C SER A 95 -9.00 9.48 19.87
N ILE A 96 -7.73 9.12 19.76
CA ILE A 96 -6.61 10.06 19.58
C ILE A 96 -6.73 10.90 18.30
N LEU A 97 -7.53 10.46 17.32
CA LEU A 97 -7.80 11.17 16.07
C LEU A 97 -8.76 12.36 16.24
N VAL A 98 -9.55 12.38 17.30
CA VAL A 98 -10.62 13.36 17.47
C VAL A 98 -10.11 14.73 17.96
N PRO A 99 -9.20 14.82 18.96
CA PRO A 99 -8.70 16.11 19.42
C PRO A 99 -7.98 16.86 18.29
N GLY A 100 -8.43 18.09 18.02
CA GLY A 100 -7.86 18.95 16.97
C GLY A 100 -8.24 18.57 15.54
N ALA A 101 -9.13 17.59 15.34
CA ALA A 101 -9.67 17.30 14.02
C ALA A 101 -10.49 18.48 13.46
N ALA A 102 -10.42 18.71 12.16
CA ALA A 102 -11.18 19.75 11.48
C ALA A 102 -12.69 19.44 11.51
N SER A 103 -13.05 18.16 11.38
CA SER A 103 -14.45 17.68 11.48
C SER A 103 -14.50 16.22 11.93
N VAL A 104 -15.63 15.89 12.58
CA VAL A 104 -16.02 14.50 12.87
C VAL A 104 -17.45 14.33 12.35
N MET A 105 -17.65 13.45 11.39
CA MET A 105 -18.93 13.23 10.75
C MET A 105 -19.34 11.75 10.78
N PRO A 106 -20.63 11.44 10.68
CA PRO A 106 -21.07 10.06 10.48
C PRO A 106 -20.46 9.45 9.22
N MET A 107 -20.10 8.16 9.27
CA MET A 107 -19.55 7.43 8.12
C MET A 107 -20.43 7.57 6.86
N THR A 108 -21.76 7.57 7.02
CA THR A 108 -22.69 7.76 5.90
C THR A 108 -22.52 9.12 5.21
N HIS A 109 -22.20 10.17 5.95
CA HIS A 109 -21.90 11.49 5.37
C HIS A 109 -20.57 11.49 4.64
N LEU A 110 -19.55 10.84 5.22
CA LEU A 110 -18.25 10.68 4.56
C LEU A 110 -18.41 10.00 3.20
N PHE A 111 -19.09 8.85 3.16
CA PHE A 111 -19.25 8.10 1.92
C PHE A 111 -20.09 8.85 0.88
N ASN A 112 -21.23 9.42 1.28
CA ASN A 112 -22.16 10.06 0.35
C ASN A 112 -21.70 11.44 -0.11
N TYR A 113 -21.05 12.23 0.75
CA TYR A 113 -20.71 13.61 0.40
C TYR A 113 -19.24 13.85 0.10
N VAL A 114 -18.36 13.06 0.70
CA VAL A 114 -16.91 13.24 0.49
C VAL A 114 -16.41 12.31 -0.60
N LEU A 115 -16.60 10.98 -0.47
CA LEU A 115 -16.14 10.03 -1.46
C LEU A 115 -16.96 10.12 -2.76
N GLN A 116 -18.27 9.89 -2.72
CA GLN A 116 -19.12 10.00 -3.91
C GLN A 116 -19.19 11.44 -4.44
N GLY A 117 -18.98 12.43 -3.58
CA GLY A 117 -18.83 13.83 -3.94
C GLY A 117 -17.50 14.19 -4.60
N GLN A 118 -16.60 13.20 -4.81
CA GLN A 118 -15.31 13.35 -5.49
C GLN A 118 -14.41 14.43 -4.85
N ARG A 119 -14.35 14.44 -3.52
CA ARG A 119 -13.55 15.40 -2.73
C ARG A 119 -12.19 14.87 -2.31
N ILE A 120 -11.82 13.67 -2.73
CA ILE A 120 -10.58 12.99 -2.39
C ILE A 120 -9.65 13.01 -3.60
N ASP A 121 -8.45 13.56 -3.43
CA ASP A 121 -7.42 13.52 -4.47
C ASP A 121 -6.80 12.12 -4.57
N VAL A 122 -6.42 11.54 -3.43
CA VAL A 122 -5.78 10.22 -3.37
C VAL A 122 -6.46 9.35 -2.32
N GLY A 123 -6.84 8.14 -2.72
CA GLY A 123 -7.21 7.06 -1.80
C GLY A 123 -6.05 6.06 -1.64
N PHE A 124 -5.63 5.78 -0.41
CA PHE A 124 -4.72 4.67 -0.15
C PHE A 124 -5.49 3.40 0.09
N LEU A 125 -5.16 2.34 -0.65
CA LEU A 125 -5.71 1.01 -0.49
C LEU A 125 -4.62 -0.05 -0.38
N GLY A 126 -5.00 -1.22 0.11
CA GLY A 126 -4.24 -2.46 0.04
C GLY A 126 -5.10 -3.57 -0.54
N ALA A 127 -4.46 -4.63 -1.03
CA ALA A 127 -5.14 -5.79 -1.59
C ALA A 127 -4.32 -7.06 -1.36
N ALA A 128 -4.97 -8.23 -1.41
CA ALA A 128 -4.27 -9.50 -1.43
C ALA A 128 -3.79 -9.84 -2.85
N GLN A 129 -4.57 -9.47 -3.87
CA GLN A 129 -4.20 -9.61 -5.28
C GLN A 129 -4.52 -8.35 -6.05
N VAL A 130 -3.69 -8.06 -7.04
CA VAL A 130 -3.80 -6.92 -7.96
C VAL A 130 -3.51 -7.45 -9.37
N ASP A 131 -4.32 -7.09 -10.36
CA ASP A 131 -4.05 -7.38 -11.76
C ASP A 131 -3.43 -6.18 -12.49
N LYS A 132 -3.05 -6.37 -13.75
CA LYS A 132 -2.41 -5.36 -14.59
C LYS A 132 -3.22 -4.09 -14.84
N PHE A 133 -4.53 -4.12 -14.66
CA PHE A 133 -5.42 -2.97 -14.80
C PHE A 133 -5.76 -2.30 -13.46
N GLY A 134 -5.18 -2.80 -12.35
CA GLY A 134 -5.45 -2.27 -11.02
C GLY A 134 -6.82 -2.65 -10.47
N ASN A 135 -7.39 -3.78 -10.90
CA ASN A 135 -8.48 -4.40 -10.16
C ASN A 135 -7.93 -5.02 -8.88
N LEU A 136 -8.71 -5.01 -7.80
CA LEU A 136 -8.26 -5.46 -6.49
C LEU A 136 -9.09 -6.61 -5.96
N ASN A 137 -8.41 -7.58 -5.32
CA ASN A 137 -9.04 -8.60 -4.52
C ASN A 137 -8.65 -8.46 -3.05
N SER A 138 -9.66 -8.30 -2.21
CA SER A 138 -9.58 -8.31 -0.74
C SER A 138 -10.68 -9.17 -0.11
N THR A 139 -11.30 -10.06 -0.88
CA THR A 139 -12.44 -10.87 -0.42
C THR A 139 -12.09 -12.33 -0.16
N LEU A 140 -11.46 -13.02 -1.11
CA LEU A 140 -11.07 -14.43 -0.95
C LEU A 140 -9.91 -14.80 -1.89
N ILE A 141 -9.18 -15.83 -1.52
CA ILE A 141 -8.23 -16.53 -2.37
C ILE A 141 -8.82 -17.93 -2.65
N GLY A 142 -8.70 -18.39 -3.89
CA GLY A 142 -9.29 -19.63 -4.39
C GLY A 142 -10.54 -19.39 -5.26
N GLU A 143 -10.95 -20.42 -5.97
CA GLU A 143 -12.05 -20.33 -6.95
C GLU A 143 -13.43 -20.64 -6.34
N ASP A 144 -13.46 -21.36 -5.22
CA ASP A 144 -14.72 -21.78 -4.58
C ASP A 144 -15.16 -20.74 -3.54
N TRP A 145 -16.32 -20.14 -3.76
CA TRP A 145 -16.90 -19.18 -2.82
C TRP A 145 -17.24 -19.81 -1.46
N GLU A 146 -17.72 -21.03 -1.42
CA GLU A 146 -18.14 -21.70 -0.18
C GLU A 146 -16.93 -22.25 0.60
N HIS A 147 -15.87 -22.69 -0.13
CA HIS A 147 -14.67 -23.30 0.42
C HIS A 147 -13.39 -22.62 -0.12
N PRO A 148 -13.17 -21.32 0.15
CA PRO A 148 -11.99 -20.64 -0.36
C PRO A 148 -10.73 -21.10 0.40
N ASP A 149 -9.57 -21.04 -0.26
CA ASP A 149 -8.26 -21.28 0.37
C ASP A 149 -8.01 -20.29 1.52
N SER A 150 -8.49 -19.05 1.36
CA SER A 150 -8.45 -18.04 2.39
C SER A 150 -9.60 -17.05 2.25
N ARG A 151 -10.30 -16.77 3.37
CA ARG A 151 -11.29 -15.71 3.46
C ARG A 151 -10.61 -14.44 3.97
N LEU A 152 -10.80 -13.34 3.24
CA LEU A 152 -10.23 -12.03 3.52
C LEU A 152 -11.30 -11.07 4.09
N PRO A 153 -10.91 -9.86 4.58
CA PRO A 153 -11.86 -8.94 5.23
C PRO A 153 -13.02 -8.43 4.35
N GLY A 154 -12.89 -8.46 3.03
CA GLY A 154 -13.86 -7.91 2.10
C GLY A 154 -13.49 -6.51 1.63
N SER A 155 -14.47 -5.77 1.12
CA SER A 155 -14.25 -4.46 0.50
C SER A 155 -13.98 -3.34 1.51
N GLY A 156 -14.61 -3.36 2.68
CA GLY A 156 -14.70 -2.13 3.48
C GLY A 156 -15.16 -0.97 2.58
N GLY A 157 -14.53 0.18 2.71
CA GLY A 157 -14.76 1.37 1.87
C GLY A 157 -13.96 1.39 0.56
N ALA A 158 -13.29 0.29 0.18
CA ALA A 158 -12.39 0.31 -0.97
C ALA A 158 -13.12 0.47 -2.31
N ILE A 159 -14.36 -0.02 -2.44
CA ILE A 159 -15.17 0.15 -3.66
C ILE A 159 -15.49 1.61 -3.88
N GLU A 160 -15.95 2.29 -2.84
CA GLU A 160 -16.31 3.71 -2.90
C GLU A 160 -15.08 4.59 -3.10
N ALA A 161 -13.96 4.26 -2.44
CA ALA A 161 -12.69 4.95 -2.65
C ALA A 161 -12.21 4.78 -4.10
N MET A 162 -12.25 3.55 -4.64
CA MET A 162 -11.90 3.25 -6.04
C MET A 162 -12.74 4.04 -7.04
N ALA A 163 -14.03 4.24 -6.74
CA ALA A 163 -14.96 4.95 -7.60
C ALA A 163 -14.91 6.47 -7.43
N GLY A 164 -14.67 6.96 -6.21
CA GLY A 164 -14.85 8.36 -5.84
C GLY A 164 -13.57 9.19 -5.69
N ALA A 165 -12.42 8.56 -5.37
CA ALA A 165 -11.16 9.28 -5.32
C ALA A 165 -10.64 9.56 -6.74
N ALA A 166 -9.97 10.70 -6.93
CA ALA A 166 -9.37 11.01 -8.23
C ALA A 166 -8.32 9.98 -8.64
N GLU A 167 -7.51 9.54 -7.67
CA GLU A 167 -6.49 8.50 -7.85
C GLU A 167 -6.47 7.51 -6.68
N ILE A 168 -6.01 6.29 -6.94
CA ILE A 168 -5.72 5.30 -5.90
C ILE A 168 -4.24 4.96 -5.91
N PHE A 169 -3.61 5.04 -4.74
CA PHE A 169 -2.26 4.57 -4.48
C PHE A 169 -2.30 3.27 -3.70
N LEU A 170 -1.63 2.23 -4.19
CA LEU A 170 -1.45 0.98 -3.47
C LEU A 170 -0.08 0.96 -2.80
N VAL A 171 -0.05 0.59 -1.52
CA VAL A 171 1.19 0.34 -0.79
C VAL A 171 1.25 -1.15 -0.45
N MET A 172 2.15 -1.86 -1.12
CA MET A 172 2.26 -3.31 -1.05
C MET A 172 3.60 -3.71 -0.44
N ARG A 173 3.58 -4.31 0.75
CA ARG A 173 4.81 -4.68 1.48
C ARG A 173 5.69 -5.70 0.75
N ARG A 174 5.11 -6.49 -0.13
CA ARG A 174 5.79 -7.53 -0.89
C ARG A 174 5.34 -7.56 -2.34
N HIS A 175 6.30 -7.54 -3.25
CA HIS A 175 6.07 -7.72 -4.68
C HIS A 175 6.29 -9.20 -5.00
N THR A 176 5.21 -9.97 -5.13
CA THR A 176 5.27 -11.42 -5.37
C THR A 176 4.25 -11.86 -6.41
N PRO A 177 4.48 -13.01 -7.11
CA PRO A 177 3.53 -13.55 -8.08
C PRO A 177 2.19 -13.98 -7.48
N ARG A 178 2.10 -14.10 -6.14
CA ARG A 178 0.83 -14.37 -5.45
C ARG A 178 0.00 -13.10 -5.25
N THR A 179 0.67 -11.95 -5.24
CA THR A 179 0.03 -10.64 -5.04
C THR A 179 -0.27 -9.97 -6.39
N PHE A 180 0.68 -10.03 -7.31
CA PHE A 180 0.56 -9.47 -8.65
C PHE A 180 0.24 -10.58 -9.63
N VAL A 181 -1.06 -10.79 -9.91
CA VAL A 181 -1.59 -11.94 -10.67
C VAL A 181 -2.13 -11.51 -12.02
N GLU A 182 -2.07 -12.37 -13.01
CA GLU A 182 -2.68 -12.09 -14.32
C GLU A 182 -4.20 -12.01 -14.26
N SER A 183 -4.81 -12.87 -13.41
CA SER A 183 -6.26 -12.92 -13.16
C SER A 183 -6.51 -13.02 -11.66
N LEU A 184 -7.44 -12.21 -11.18
CA LEU A 184 -7.86 -12.25 -9.78
C LEU A 184 -8.77 -13.43 -9.51
N ASP A 185 -8.64 -14.08 -8.36
CA ASP A 185 -9.58 -15.11 -7.90
C ASP A 185 -10.96 -14.50 -7.63
N PHE A 186 -11.01 -13.26 -7.17
CA PHE A 186 -12.24 -12.50 -6.96
C PHE A 186 -12.00 -11.00 -7.19
N VAL A 187 -12.93 -10.30 -7.85
CA VAL A 187 -12.86 -8.85 -8.04
C VAL A 187 -13.67 -8.17 -6.95
N THR A 188 -12.98 -7.67 -5.92
CA THR A 188 -13.62 -6.90 -4.84
C THR A 188 -13.85 -5.46 -5.26
N SER A 189 -12.81 -4.79 -5.76
CA SER A 189 -12.87 -3.39 -6.17
C SER A 189 -12.41 -3.28 -7.62
N PRO A 190 -13.36 -3.15 -8.57
CA PRO A 190 -13.02 -3.06 -9.99
C PRO A 190 -12.35 -1.73 -10.31
N GLY A 191 -11.28 -1.77 -11.07
CA GLY A 191 -10.68 -0.60 -11.69
C GLY A 191 -11.58 -0.01 -12.80
N PRO A 192 -11.25 1.19 -13.34
CA PRO A 192 -12.14 1.93 -14.26
C PRO A 192 -12.49 1.14 -15.53
N LYS A 193 -11.55 0.38 -16.09
CA LYS A 193 -11.78 -0.43 -17.29
C LYS A 193 -12.86 -1.49 -17.04
N LYS A 194 -12.70 -2.28 -15.97
CA LYS A 194 -13.67 -3.33 -15.62
C LYS A 194 -15.00 -2.74 -15.15
N ALA A 195 -14.99 -1.63 -14.45
CA ALA A 195 -16.20 -0.91 -14.08
C ALA A 195 -16.98 -0.44 -15.33
N ALA A 196 -16.27 0.02 -16.38
CA ALA A 196 -16.87 0.43 -17.63
C ALA A 196 -17.60 -0.73 -18.34
N GLU A 197 -17.04 -1.93 -18.31
CA GLU A 197 -17.65 -3.13 -18.91
C GLU A 197 -18.96 -3.53 -18.22
N ALA A 198 -19.07 -3.27 -16.90
CA ALA A 198 -20.22 -3.64 -16.09
C ALA A 198 -21.25 -2.51 -15.91
N ALA A 199 -20.91 -1.27 -16.27
CA ALA A 199 -21.71 -0.09 -15.90
C ALA A 199 -23.04 -0.03 -16.65
N VAL A 200 -24.10 0.10 -15.85
CA VAL A 200 -25.40 0.56 -16.31
C VAL A 200 -25.60 1.95 -15.74
N GLY A 201 -25.33 3.00 -16.53
CA GLY A 201 -25.43 4.39 -16.07
C GLY A 201 -24.14 5.18 -16.17
N SER A 202 -23.94 6.17 -15.29
CA SER A 202 -22.75 7.01 -15.30
C SER A 202 -21.52 6.26 -14.74
N MET A 203 -20.38 6.42 -15.40
CA MET A 203 -19.11 5.85 -14.98
C MET A 203 -18.59 6.53 -13.70
N PRO A 204 -17.90 5.77 -12.82
CA PRO A 204 -17.10 6.37 -11.75
C PRO A 204 -16.10 7.39 -12.30
N ALA A 205 -15.97 8.53 -11.65
CA ALA A 205 -15.08 9.60 -12.10
C ALA A 205 -13.60 9.31 -11.77
N GLY A 206 -13.33 8.48 -10.76
CA GLY A 206 -11.99 8.14 -10.32
C GLY A 206 -11.15 7.45 -11.40
N SER A 207 -9.86 7.71 -11.39
CA SER A 207 -8.89 7.06 -12.29
C SER A 207 -8.52 5.63 -11.87
N GLY A 208 -9.00 5.18 -10.68
CA GLY A 208 -8.60 3.90 -10.10
C GLY A 208 -7.13 3.89 -9.69
N VAL A 209 -6.51 2.72 -9.65
CA VAL A 209 -5.11 2.57 -9.25
C VAL A 209 -4.21 3.23 -10.28
N THR A 210 -3.50 4.28 -9.87
CA THR A 210 -2.51 5.01 -10.68
C THR A 210 -1.07 4.73 -10.25
N HIS A 211 -0.86 4.44 -8.96
CA HIS A 211 0.47 4.15 -8.41
C HIS A 211 0.42 2.89 -7.55
N VAL A 212 1.41 2.03 -7.74
CA VAL A 212 1.65 0.87 -6.88
C VAL A 212 3.08 0.95 -6.37
N ILE A 213 3.24 1.13 -5.07
CA ILE A 213 4.53 1.29 -4.39
C ILE A 213 4.81 -0.03 -3.67
N THR A 214 5.90 -0.70 -4.03
CA THR A 214 6.29 -2.01 -3.50
C THR A 214 7.71 -1.99 -2.96
N ASP A 215 8.17 -3.08 -2.38
CA ASP A 215 9.56 -3.26 -1.93
C ASP A 215 10.57 -3.38 -3.10
N LEU A 216 10.13 -3.60 -4.33
CA LEU A 216 11.01 -3.64 -5.50
C LEU A 216 11.05 -2.32 -6.29
N GLY A 217 9.94 -1.56 -6.27
CA GLY A 217 9.86 -0.33 -7.07
C GLY A 217 8.45 0.24 -7.15
N ILE A 218 8.24 1.07 -8.15
CA ILE A 218 6.98 1.79 -8.38
C ILE A 218 6.46 1.45 -9.77
N MET A 219 5.21 0.99 -9.81
CA MET A 219 4.46 0.88 -11.07
C MET A 219 3.49 2.04 -11.16
N THR A 220 3.32 2.58 -12.37
CA THR A 220 2.40 3.68 -12.67
C THR A 220 1.48 3.30 -13.81
N ARG A 221 0.24 3.74 -13.76
CA ARG A 221 -0.71 3.66 -14.85
C ARG A 221 -1.11 5.08 -15.27
N PHE A 222 -0.95 5.38 -16.54
CA PHE A 222 -1.09 6.75 -17.07
C PHE A 222 -2.49 7.06 -17.60
N ALA A 223 -3.23 6.04 -18.07
CA ALA A 223 -4.60 6.19 -18.52
C ALA A 223 -5.50 5.05 -18.00
N ARG A 224 -6.83 5.26 -18.06
CA ARG A 224 -7.83 4.34 -17.47
C ARG A 224 -7.84 2.94 -18.08
N ASP A 225 -7.49 2.82 -19.34
CA ASP A 225 -7.48 1.60 -20.15
C ASP A 225 -6.08 0.99 -20.29
N GLU A 226 -5.04 1.68 -19.80
CA GLU A 226 -3.67 1.19 -19.83
C GLU A 226 -3.37 0.19 -18.71
N GLU A 227 -2.29 -0.55 -18.89
CA GLU A 227 -1.75 -1.47 -17.90
C GLU A 227 -0.77 -0.75 -16.96
N LEU A 228 -0.60 -1.29 -15.76
CA LEU A 228 0.45 -0.88 -14.84
C LEU A 228 1.83 -1.14 -15.49
N THR A 229 2.68 -0.12 -15.49
CA THR A 229 4.02 -0.14 -16.08
C THR A 229 5.05 0.12 -14.99
N LEU A 230 6.14 -0.64 -14.93
CA LEU A 230 7.26 -0.37 -14.02
C LEU A 230 7.96 0.92 -14.44
N THR A 231 7.88 1.96 -13.62
CA THR A 231 8.43 3.30 -13.91
C THR A 231 9.64 3.64 -13.07
N ALA A 232 9.80 2.95 -11.92
CA ALA A 232 11.01 3.09 -11.11
C ALA A 232 11.32 1.82 -10.34
N VAL A 233 12.61 1.57 -10.08
CA VAL A 233 13.09 0.54 -9.15
C VAL A 233 13.81 1.18 -7.98
N HIS A 234 13.86 0.49 -6.84
CA HIS A 234 14.63 0.97 -5.71
C HIS A 234 16.14 0.73 -5.92
N PRO A 235 17.02 1.48 -5.22
CA PRO A 235 18.46 1.28 -5.33
C PRO A 235 18.85 -0.18 -5.06
N GLY A 236 19.64 -0.75 -5.96
CA GLY A 236 20.11 -2.14 -5.86
C GLY A 236 19.13 -3.20 -6.37
N VAL A 237 17.91 -2.83 -6.76
CA VAL A 237 16.94 -3.77 -7.34
C VAL A 237 17.17 -3.91 -8.84
N ASP A 238 17.31 -5.15 -9.31
CA ASP A 238 17.32 -5.49 -10.73
C ASP A 238 15.89 -5.38 -11.30
N PRO A 239 15.63 -4.55 -12.33
CA PRO A 239 14.31 -4.49 -12.96
C PRO A 239 13.76 -5.84 -13.41
N ALA A 240 14.63 -6.76 -13.83
CA ALA A 240 14.23 -8.11 -14.20
C ALA A 240 13.64 -8.90 -13.02
N GLU A 241 14.01 -8.57 -11.77
CA GLU A 241 13.38 -9.17 -10.59
C GLU A 241 11.92 -8.75 -10.47
N ALA A 242 11.61 -7.45 -10.60
CA ALA A 242 10.23 -6.98 -10.59
C ALA A 242 9.38 -7.65 -11.68
N VAL A 243 9.93 -7.84 -12.87
CA VAL A 243 9.26 -8.58 -13.96
C VAL A 243 9.02 -10.04 -13.58
N ARG A 244 10.02 -10.73 -13.02
CA ARG A 244 9.88 -12.15 -12.58
C ARG A 244 8.86 -12.33 -11.46
N GLN A 245 8.74 -11.34 -10.58
CA GLN A 245 7.83 -11.36 -9.43
C GLN A 245 6.40 -10.89 -9.78
N THR A 246 6.13 -10.60 -11.05
CA THR A 246 4.81 -10.20 -11.56
C THR A 246 4.19 -11.33 -12.38
N GLY A 247 2.94 -11.67 -12.12
CA GLY A 247 2.23 -12.78 -12.77
C GLY A 247 1.79 -12.51 -14.22
N TRP A 248 2.09 -11.33 -14.77
CA TRP A 248 1.84 -11.00 -16.19
C TRP A 248 3.12 -10.46 -16.84
N ASN A 249 3.09 -10.25 -18.16
CA ASN A 249 4.20 -9.63 -18.88
C ASN A 249 4.27 -8.12 -18.55
N LEU A 250 4.91 -7.79 -17.40
CA LEU A 250 5.02 -6.44 -16.92
C LEU A 250 5.78 -5.55 -17.90
N GLN A 251 5.15 -4.48 -18.33
CA GLN A 251 5.80 -3.45 -19.14
C GLN A 251 6.80 -2.67 -18.30
N VAL A 252 7.97 -2.40 -18.87
CA VAL A 252 9.01 -1.57 -18.24
C VAL A 252 9.12 -0.27 -19.04
N SER A 253 9.05 0.85 -18.34
CA SER A 253 9.18 2.16 -18.98
C SER A 253 10.52 2.32 -19.70
N THR A 254 10.50 2.92 -20.88
CA THR A 254 11.72 3.29 -21.60
C THR A 254 12.54 4.37 -20.85
N ASP A 255 11.89 5.12 -19.96
CA ASP A 255 12.51 6.10 -19.05
C ASP A 255 12.46 5.57 -17.60
N LEU A 256 12.86 4.28 -17.42
CA LEU A 256 12.91 3.65 -16.10
C LEU A 256 13.87 4.41 -15.19
N LYS A 257 13.42 4.78 -14.00
CA LYS A 257 14.20 5.54 -13.01
C LYS A 257 14.64 4.66 -11.85
N THR A 258 15.68 5.12 -11.14
CA THR A 258 16.00 4.62 -9.81
C THR A 258 15.46 5.63 -8.80
N THR A 259 14.71 5.13 -7.80
CA THR A 259 14.16 6.00 -6.76
C THR A 259 15.28 6.58 -5.89
N GLN A 260 15.06 7.77 -5.36
CA GLN A 260 16.00 8.36 -4.40
C GLN A 260 15.83 7.69 -3.03
N PRO A 261 16.89 7.24 -2.37
CA PRO A 261 16.77 6.65 -1.04
C PRO A 261 16.15 7.63 -0.05
N PRO A 262 15.58 7.14 1.08
CA PRO A 262 15.16 8.00 2.18
C PRO A 262 16.32 8.89 2.66
N THR A 263 16.03 10.16 2.93
CA THR A 263 17.03 11.09 3.49
C THR A 263 17.18 10.86 4.99
N PRO A 264 18.31 11.26 5.60
CA PRO A 264 18.48 11.22 7.05
C PRO A 264 17.38 11.96 7.81
N ASP A 265 16.92 13.11 7.31
CA ASP A 265 15.87 13.90 7.96
C ASP A 265 14.51 13.19 7.90
N GLU A 266 14.15 12.54 6.78
CA GLU A 266 12.94 11.74 6.68
C GLU A 266 12.96 10.54 7.63
N LEU A 267 14.11 9.87 7.75
CA LEU A 267 14.29 8.75 8.67
C LEU A 267 14.22 9.20 10.13
N ALA A 268 14.84 10.33 10.48
CA ALA A 268 14.75 10.91 11.82
C ALA A 268 13.30 11.28 12.18
N LEU A 269 12.57 11.94 11.27
CA LEU A 269 11.14 12.23 11.46
C LEU A 269 10.33 10.96 11.72
N LEU A 270 10.53 9.91 10.92
CA LEU A 270 9.83 8.64 11.07
C LEU A 270 10.15 7.96 12.40
N ARG A 271 11.42 7.84 12.73
CA ARG A 271 11.92 7.05 13.87
C ARG A 271 11.78 7.73 15.22
N GLU A 272 11.93 9.05 15.27
CA GLU A 272 12.02 9.81 16.53
C GLU A 272 10.74 10.58 16.83
N THR A 273 9.98 10.99 15.80
CA THR A 273 8.83 11.86 15.97
C THR A 273 7.51 11.15 15.67
N LEU A 274 7.39 10.55 14.48
CA LEU A 274 6.10 10.05 14.00
C LEU A 274 5.77 8.65 14.53
N ASP A 275 6.72 7.72 14.50
CA ASP A 275 6.52 6.36 15.01
C ASP A 275 7.67 5.86 15.90
N PRO A 276 8.00 6.59 17.01
CA PRO A 276 9.12 6.23 17.89
C PRO A 276 8.94 4.86 18.56
N THR A 277 7.73 4.38 18.66
CA THR A 277 7.40 3.07 19.22
C THR A 277 7.34 1.96 18.17
N ARG A 278 7.59 2.30 16.90
CA ARG A 278 7.59 1.38 15.74
C ARG A 278 6.31 0.55 15.64
N ILE A 279 5.16 1.19 15.78
CA ILE A 279 3.85 0.52 15.62
C ILE A 279 3.70 0.06 14.18
N TYR A 280 4.10 0.87 13.20
CA TYR A 280 3.94 0.63 11.77
C TYR A 280 5.25 0.29 11.05
N LEU A 281 6.39 0.74 11.56
CA LEU A 281 7.73 0.52 10.99
C LEU A 281 8.35 -0.84 11.35
N ARG A 282 7.56 -1.79 11.81
CA ARG A 282 8.01 -3.16 12.12
C ARG A 282 8.31 -3.95 10.87
#